data_434c6405cc8a8686f0908f1a824419d2
#
_entry.id   434c6405cc8a8686f0908f1a824419d2
#
_cell.length_a   1.000
_cell.length_b   1.000
_cell.length_c   1.000
_cell.angle_alpha   90.00
_cell.angle_beta   90.00
_cell.angle_gamma   90.00
#
_symmetry.space_group_name_H-M   'P 1'
#
loop_
_entity.id
_entity.type
_entity.pdbx_description
1 polymer ?
#
loop_
_entity_poly.entity_id
_entity_poly.type
_entity_poly.pdbx_seq_one_letter_code
_entity_poly.pdbx_strand_id
1 'polypeptide(L)'
;MKRIIFSLSLLLFMPGMYGQNGHITLEECQQKTQDNYPLVRQYDLVEKTKEYNLENAARGYLPQFALSAKASYQSDVTELPIAIPGVDIKGMAKDQYQVMLELQQQIWDGGGIRMQKKKATAEAEIDREKLNVDMYALNGRVNDLYFGILMLDEQLAQNALLQDELGRNFRQITAYVDNGIANQADLDAVKVEQLNTRQKRVELTSSRMAYLKMLSLLMGEVLSTETVLEKPVPQNELSAVSEIRRPELSWFDAQGAGLQVQEKALNVRHLPHFGLFVQGAYGNPGLNMLKNEFSPYYIAGIRLSWNFGSLYTLKNDRRVIENKRQQLDSNRDVFLFNTRLEMTQQDQSVRSLEKQMQDDDEIIRLCTNIRRAAEAKVANGTLTVTEMLRELTNESLARQAKAMHEIQRLMGVYQLKYTTNH
;
A
#
# COMPACT_ATOMS: atom_id res chain seq x y z
N MET A 1 -27.54 39.87 50.50
CA MET A 1 -28.40 39.87 49.30
C MET A 1 -27.78 40.74 48.25
N LYS A 2 -27.10 40.18 47.27
CA LYS A 2 -26.82 40.77 45.95
C LYS A 2 -26.38 39.63 45.03
N ARG A 3 -27.29 39.19 44.18
CA ARG A 3 -27.03 38.21 43.09
C ARG A 3 -26.35 38.95 41.95
N ILE A 4 -25.15 38.56 41.61
CA ILE A 4 -24.44 38.98 40.40
C ILE A 4 -24.69 37.92 39.36
N ILE A 5 -25.46 38.27 38.31
CA ILE A 5 -25.70 37.46 37.12
C ILE A 5 -24.51 37.68 36.20
N PHE A 6 -23.65 36.64 36.03
CA PHE A 6 -22.58 36.61 35.03
C PHE A 6 -23.17 36.09 33.73
N SER A 7 -23.41 37.01 32.80
CA SER A 7 -23.82 36.70 31.43
C SER A 7 -22.59 36.21 30.65
N LEU A 8 -22.51 34.89 30.41
CA LEU A 8 -21.46 34.28 29.59
C LEU A 8 -21.86 34.38 28.12
N SER A 9 -21.30 35.38 27.42
CA SER A 9 -21.46 35.56 25.99
C SER A 9 -20.63 34.49 25.26
N LEU A 10 -21.33 33.45 24.75
CA LEU A 10 -20.72 32.38 23.92
C LEU A 10 -20.54 32.94 22.49
N LEU A 11 -19.38 33.46 22.19
CA LEU A 11 -18.94 33.79 20.82
C LEU A 11 -18.75 32.49 20.04
N LEU A 12 -19.73 32.15 19.21
CA LEU A 12 -19.65 31.12 18.19
C LEU A 12 -18.59 31.55 17.15
N PHE A 13 -17.37 31.08 17.31
CA PHE A 13 -16.37 31.09 16.28
C PHE A 13 -16.79 30.07 15.21
N MET A 14 -17.53 30.52 14.18
CA MET A 14 -17.64 29.78 12.93
C MET A 14 -16.28 29.86 12.22
N PRO A 15 -15.56 28.77 12.03
CA PRO A 15 -14.46 28.78 11.09
C PRO A 15 -15.08 29.03 9.72
N GLY A 16 -14.80 30.21 9.15
CA GLY A 16 -15.16 30.52 7.77
C GLY A 16 -14.56 29.45 6.89
N MET A 17 -15.40 28.68 6.19
CA MET A 17 -15.01 27.92 5.01
C MET A 17 -14.53 28.97 3.96
N TYR A 18 -13.27 29.35 4.07
CA TYR A 18 -12.57 29.93 2.93
C TYR A 18 -12.48 28.81 1.91
N GLY A 19 -13.34 28.85 0.90
CA GLY A 19 -13.11 28.16 -0.35
C GLY A 19 -11.77 28.67 -0.89
N GLN A 20 -10.70 27.95 -0.68
CA GLN A 20 -9.43 28.20 -1.32
C GLN A 20 -9.66 27.96 -2.82
N ASN A 21 -9.84 29.06 -3.58
CA ASN A 21 -9.51 29.11 -5.00
C ASN A 21 -7.99 29.00 -5.13
N GLY A 22 -7.40 27.97 -4.56
CA GLY A 22 -5.99 27.70 -4.61
C GLY A 22 -5.71 26.66 -5.69
N HIS A 23 -4.65 26.88 -6.42
CA HIS A 23 -4.06 25.85 -7.25
C HIS A 23 -3.62 24.69 -6.34
N ILE A 24 -4.07 23.47 -6.62
CA ILE A 24 -3.72 22.29 -5.86
C ILE A 24 -2.44 21.72 -6.46
N THR A 25 -1.41 21.51 -5.62
CA THR A 25 -0.15 20.90 -6.06
C THR A 25 -0.20 19.38 -6.04
N LEU A 26 0.73 18.75 -6.77
CA LEU A 26 0.86 17.28 -6.77
C LEU A 26 1.20 16.74 -5.38
N GLU A 27 2.13 17.39 -4.69
CA GLU A 27 2.59 17.02 -3.36
C GLU A 27 1.45 17.09 -2.35
N GLU A 28 0.59 18.12 -2.44
CA GLU A 28 -0.60 18.25 -1.60
C GLU A 28 -1.59 17.10 -1.85
N CYS A 29 -1.81 16.73 -3.11
CA CYS A 29 -2.66 15.59 -3.47
C CYS A 29 -2.11 14.26 -2.91
N GLN A 30 -0.80 14.05 -3.00
CA GLN A 30 -0.14 12.86 -2.46
C GLN A 30 -0.28 12.81 -0.93
N GLN A 31 0.01 13.92 -0.23
CA GLN A 31 -0.08 13.98 1.22
C GLN A 31 -1.50 13.72 1.72
N LYS A 32 -2.50 14.43 1.17
CA LYS A 32 -3.91 14.23 1.56
C LYS A 32 -4.39 12.80 1.27
N THR A 33 -3.93 12.20 0.16
CA THR A 33 -4.25 10.80 -0.15
C THR A 33 -3.66 9.85 0.89
N GLN A 34 -2.40 10.05 1.29
CA GLN A 34 -1.79 9.23 2.34
C GLN A 34 -2.52 9.36 3.67
N ASP A 35 -2.94 10.56 4.05
CA ASP A 35 -3.64 10.80 5.31
C ASP A 35 -5.07 10.22 5.33
N ASN A 36 -5.77 10.23 4.18
CA ASN A 36 -7.15 9.78 4.06
C ASN A 36 -7.30 8.28 3.76
N TYR A 37 -6.31 7.66 3.14
CA TYR A 37 -6.47 6.31 2.61
C TYR A 37 -6.67 5.28 3.74
N PRO A 38 -7.64 4.35 3.61
CA PRO A 38 -7.99 3.43 4.72
C PRO A 38 -6.84 2.60 5.28
N LEU A 39 -5.77 2.35 4.51
CA LEU A 39 -4.59 1.63 4.98
C LEU A 39 -3.85 2.33 6.12
N VAL A 40 -3.99 3.66 6.26
CA VAL A 40 -3.33 4.40 7.35
C VAL A 40 -3.71 3.86 8.73
N ARG A 41 -4.93 3.34 8.88
CA ARG A 41 -5.40 2.72 10.13
C ARG A 41 -4.68 1.42 10.47
N GLN A 42 -4.05 0.78 9.50
CA GLN A 42 -3.34 -0.49 9.74
C GLN A 42 -2.04 -0.28 10.52
N TYR A 43 -1.43 0.91 10.47
CA TYR A 43 -0.25 1.20 11.29
C TYR A 43 -0.55 1.04 12.78
N ASP A 44 -1.66 1.58 13.25
CA ASP A 44 -2.10 1.44 14.65
C ASP A 44 -2.45 -0.01 15.00
N LEU A 45 -3.05 -0.75 14.07
CA LEU A 45 -3.39 -2.17 14.27
C LEU A 45 -2.14 -3.06 14.34
N VAL A 46 -1.12 -2.80 13.52
CA VAL A 46 0.17 -3.51 13.57
C VAL A 46 0.85 -3.26 14.91
N GLU A 47 0.89 -2.00 15.38
CA GLU A 47 1.51 -1.67 16.67
C GLU A 47 0.77 -2.32 17.84
N LYS A 48 -0.57 -2.28 17.89
CA LYS A 48 -1.37 -2.96 18.91
C LYS A 48 -1.19 -4.48 18.88
N THR A 49 -1.13 -5.06 17.68
CA THR A 49 -0.87 -6.51 17.53
C THR A 49 0.50 -6.87 18.10
N LYS A 50 1.53 -6.05 17.85
CA LYS A 50 2.85 -6.20 18.44
C LYS A 50 2.79 -6.15 19.96
N GLU A 51 2.11 -5.15 20.53
CA GLU A 51 1.95 -5.00 21.98
C GLU A 51 1.30 -6.24 22.60
N TYR A 52 0.18 -6.73 22.05
CA TYR A 52 -0.50 -7.93 22.53
C TYR A 52 0.38 -9.18 22.44
N ASN A 53 1.15 -9.34 21.36
CA ASN A 53 2.07 -10.45 21.21
C ASN A 53 3.22 -10.39 22.22
N LEU A 54 3.74 -9.18 22.51
CA LEU A 54 4.78 -8.97 23.53
C LEU A 54 4.26 -9.27 24.94
N GLU A 55 3.03 -8.85 25.26
CA GLU A 55 2.37 -9.15 26.54
C GLU A 55 2.11 -10.66 26.66
N ASN A 56 1.56 -11.31 25.63
CA ASN A 56 1.31 -12.74 25.62
C ASN A 56 2.61 -13.53 25.83
N ALA A 57 3.69 -13.14 25.15
CA ALA A 57 4.99 -13.72 25.35
C ALA A 57 5.49 -13.53 26.82
N ALA A 58 5.27 -12.33 27.39
CA ALA A 58 5.64 -12.04 28.79
C ALA A 58 4.88 -12.92 29.79
N ARG A 59 3.62 -13.25 29.51
CA ARG A 59 2.80 -14.13 30.36
C ARG A 59 3.34 -15.55 30.47
N GLY A 60 4.23 -15.97 29.57
CA GLY A 60 4.96 -17.23 29.69
C GLY A 60 5.82 -17.35 30.95
N TYR A 61 6.15 -16.20 31.61
CA TYR A 61 6.79 -16.19 32.92
C TYR A 61 5.83 -16.32 34.10
N LEU A 62 4.52 -16.29 33.89
CA LEU A 62 3.54 -16.46 34.95
C LEU A 62 3.36 -17.95 35.28
N PRO A 63 2.98 -18.27 36.56
CA PRO A 63 2.61 -19.62 36.91
C PRO A 63 1.50 -20.18 36.04
N GLN A 64 1.67 -21.39 35.53
CA GLN A 64 0.69 -22.08 34.72
C GLN A 64 -0.06 -23.11 35.56
N PHE A 65 -1.37 -23.08 35.54
CA PHE A 65 -2.24 -24.01 36.27
C PHE A 65 -2.86 -24.99 35.29
N ALA A 66 -2.78 -26.27 35.64
CA ALA A 66 -3.44 -27.36 34.89
C ALA A 66 -4.24 -28.23 35.82
N LEU A 67 -5.53 -28.43 35.53
CA LEU A 67 -6.38 -29.38 36.21
C LEU A 67 -6.53 -30.62 35.31
N SER A 68 -6.20 -31.78 35.82
CA SER A 68 -6.37 -33.07 35.11
C SER A 68 -7.15 -34.04 35.96
N ALA A 69 -7.96 -34.85 35.33
CA ALA A 69 -8.65 -35.97 35.96
C ALA A 69 -8.37 -37.25 35.14
N LYS A 70 -8.10 -38.34 35.85
CA LYS A 70 -7.84 -39.65 35.28
C LYS A 70 -8.71 -40.70 35.97
N ALA A 71 -9.40 -41.50 35.19
CA ALA A 71 -10.02 -42.74 35.62
C ALA A 71 -9.42 -43.88 34.76
N SER A 72 -8.90 -44.89 35.37
CA SER A 72 -8.28 -46.02 34.64
C SER A 72 -8.65 -47.37 35.29
N TYR A 73 -8.81 -48.39 34.47
CA TYR A 73 -8.91 -49.77 34.89
C TYR A 73 -7.65 -50.50 34.44
N GLN A 74 -6.99 -51.21 35.38
CA GLN A 74 -5.75 -51.94 35.11
C GLN A 74 -6.04 -53.45 35.06
N SER A 75 -5.42 -54.13 34.11
CA SER A 75 -5.53 -55.59 34.01
C SER A 75 -4.86 -56.31 35.18
N ASP A 76 -3.82 -55.64 35.74
CA ASP A 76 -3.05 -56.14 36.85
C ASP A 76 -2.68 -54.99 37.81
N VAL A 77 -2.42 -55.28 39.08
CA VAL A 77 -2.11 -54.31 40.12
C VAL A 77 -0.88 -54.74 40.92
N THR A 78 -0.23 -53.79 41.60
CA THR A 78 0.91 -54.10 42.48
C THR A 78 0.39 -54.83 43.72
N GLU A 79 0.86 -56.05 43.94
CA GLU A 79 0.60 -56.86 45.12
C GLU A 79 1.89 -57.09 45.89
N LEU A 80 1.80 -57.25 47.21
CA LEU A 80 2.96 -57.63 48.04
C LEU A 80 3.03 -59.13 48.03
N PRO A 81 4.12 -59.78 47.55
CA PRO A 81 4.25 -61.23 47.48
C PRO A 81 4.61 -61.84 48.86
N ILE A 82 4.08 -61.33 49.97
CA ILE A 82 4.35 -61.74 51.32
C ILE A 82 3.03 -62.12 51.99
N ALA A 83 2.86 -63.44 52.32
CA ALA A 83 1.76 -63.88 53.12
C ALA A 83 2.20 -63.82 54.65
N ILE A 84 1.65 -62.88 55.37
CA ILE A 84 1.85 -62.80 56.83
C ILE A 84 0.68 -63.52 57.52
N PRO A 85 0.92 -64.55 58.30
CA PRO A 85 -0.18 -65.21 58.97
C PRO A 85 -0.98 -64.26 59.86
N GLY A 86 -2.28 -64.12 59.63
CA GLY A 86 -3.18 -63.25 60.37
C GLY A 86 -3.34 -61.84 59.89
N VAL A 87 -2.69 -61.41 58.76
CA VAL A 87 -2.81 -60.14 58.21
C VAL A 87 -3.29 -60.25 56.75
N ASP A 88 -4.50 -59.80 56.46
CA ASP A 88 -5.07 -59.68 55.08
C ASP A 88 -4.54 -58.42 54.41
N ILE A 89 -3.50 -58.55 53.61
CA ILE A 89 -2.97 -57.44 52.84
C ILE A 89 -3.79 -57.32 51.53
N LYS A 90 -4.82 -56.53 51.50
CA LYS A 90 -5.59 -56.22 50.28
C LYS A 90 -4.72 -55.59 49.24
N GLY A 91 -4.60 -56.18 48.08
CA GLY A 91 -4.00 -55.55 46.90
C GLY A 91 -4.69 -54.27 46.48
N MET A 92 -4.04 -53.48 45.65
CA MET A 92 -4.66 -52.28 45.08
C MET A 92 -5.94 -52.61 44.30
N ALA A 93 -6.90 -51.66 44.26
CA ALA A 93 -8.03 -51.79 43.34
C ALA A 93 -7.59 -51.67 41.89
N LYS A 94 -8.20 -52.48 41.00
CA LYS A 94 -7.94 -52.39 39.56
C LYS A 94 -8.48 -51.12 38.94
N ASP A 95 -9.49 -50.53 39.52
CA ASP A 95 -10.05 -49.23 39.17
C ASP A 95 -9.34 -48.13 39.97
N GLN A 96 -8.80 -47.17 39.25
CA GLN A 96 -8.03 -46.06 39.85
C GLN A 96 -8.61 -44.72 39.39
N TYR A 97 -8.69 -43.80 40.33
CA TYR A 97 -9.23 -42.45 40.09
C TYR A 97 -8.29 -41.41 40.66
N GLN A 98 -8.08 -40.33 39.91
CA GLN A 98 -7.23 -39.24 40.33
C GLN A 98 -7.72 -37.93 39.78
N VAL A 99 -7.79 -36.88 40.59
CA VAL A 99 -7.90 -35.49 40.18
C VAL A 99 -6.66 -34.77 40.67
N MET A 100 -6.00 -34.06 39.77
CA MET A 100 -4.71 -33.38 40.05
C MET A 100 -4.74 -31.96 39.56
N LEU A 101 -4.41 -31.02 40.45
CA LEU A 101 -4.11 -29.65 40.13
C LEU A 101 -2.59 -29.46 40.12
N GLU A 102 -2.03 -29.10 38.99
CA GLU A 102 -0.61 -28.83 38.81
C GLU A 102 -0.37 -27.36 38.63
N LEU A 103 0.57 -26.79 39.40
CA LEU A 103 1.17 -25.49 39.22
C LEU A 103 2.57 -25.66 38.65
N GLN A 104 2.83 -25.09 37.48
CA GLN A 104 4.16 -25.04 36.87
C GLN A 104 4.64 -23.61 36.79
N GLN A 105 5.85 -23.35 37.27
CA GLN A 105 6.52 -22.06 37.19
C GLN A 105 7.82 -22.21 36.42
N GLN A 106 7.88 -21.58 35.24
CA GLN A 106 9.11 -21.51 34.44
C GLN A 106 10.09 -20.56 35.14
N ILE A 107 11.29 -21.06 35.52
CA ILE A 107 12.36 -20.26 36.12
C ILE A 107 13.34 -19.80 35.02
N TRP A 108 13.68 -20.74 34.14
CA TRP A 108 14.57 -20.46 33.01
C TRP A 108 14.17 -21.33 31.81
N ASP A 109 13.92 -20.64 30.70
CA ASP A 109 13.41 -21.23 29.44
C ASP A 109 14.47 -21.24 28.33
N GLY A 110 15.76 -21.14 28.66
CA GLY A 110 16.82 -21.04 27.66
C GLY A 110 16.78 -19.73 26.86
N GLY A 111 15.87 -18.80 27.16
CA GLY A 111 15.65 -17.55 26.44
C GLY A 111 14.55 -17.63 25.37
N GLY A 112 13.70 -18.64 25.40
CA GLY A 112 12.59 -18.86 24.50
C GLY A 112 11.62 -17.67 24.46
N ILE A 113 11.15 -17.21 25.64
CA ILE A 113 10.27 -16.05 25.78
C ILE A 113 10.92 -14.77 25.22
N ARG A 114 12.22 -14.59 25.47
CA ARG A 114 12.96 -13.44 24.91
C ARG A 114 13.01 -13.51 23.38
N MET A 115 13.19 -14.70 22.80
CA MET A 115 13.20 -14.89 21.36
C MET A 115 11.79 -14.73 20.75
N GLN A 116 10.75 -15.16 21.46
CA GLN A 116 9.38 -14.95 21.05
C GLN A 116 9.03 -13.45 20.98
N LYS A 117 9.47 -12.66 21.96
CA LYS A 117 9.34 -11.20 21.94
C LYS A 117 10.09 -10.58 20.75
N LYS A 118 11.34 -11.00 20.51
CA LYS A 118 12.12 -10.51 19.35
C LYS A 118 11.45 -10.86 18.03
N LYS A 119 10.87 -12.05 17.93
CA LYS A 119 10.14 -12.49 16.74
C LYS A 119 8.91 -11.61 16.52
N ALA A 120 8.09 -11.37 17.54
CA ALA A 120 6.93 -10.48 17.45
C ALA A 120 7.30 -9.05 17.03
N THR A 121 8.43 -8.53 17.55
CA THR A 121 8.94 -7.22 17.13
C THR A 121 9.39 -7.22 15.66
N ALA A 122 10.12 -8.25 15.21
CA ALA A 122 10.59 -8.33 13.82
C ALA A 122 9.43 -8.54 12.82
N GLU A 123 8.41 -9.31 13.18
CA GLU A 123 7.21 -9.50 12.36
C GLU A 123 6.43 -8.19 12.20
N ALA A 124 6.24 -7.45 13.30
CA ALA A 124 5.59 -6.13 13.25
C ALA A 124 6.37 -5.11 12.40
N GLU A 125 7.70 -5.17 12.41
CA GLU A 125 8.52 -4.30 11.54
C GLU A 125 8.41 -4.68 10.07
N ILE A 126 8.36 -5.97 9.75
CA ILE A 126 8.11 -6.46 8.38
C ILE A 126 6.75 -5.97 7.88
N ASP A 127 5.70 -6.09 8.72
CA ASP A 127 4.35 -5.66 8.38
C ASP A 127 4.27 -4.14 8.19
N ARG A 128 4.96 -3.37 9.05
CA ARG A 128 5.05 -1.92 8.96
C ARG A 128 5.74 -1.47 7.66
N GLU A 129 6.89 -2.06 7.34
CA GLU A 129 7.60 -1.73 6.10
C GLU A 129 6.81 -2.16 4.87
N LYS A 130 6.05 -3.26 4.93
CA LYS A 130 5.11 -3.64 3.87
C LYS A 130 4.02 -2.58 3.69
N LEU A 131 3.47 -2.04 4.78
CA LEU A 131 2.51 -0.92 4.70
C LEU A 131 3.14 0.33 4.07
N ASN A 132 4.40 0.64 4.38
CA ASN A 132 5.12 1.74 3.75
C ASN A 132 5.20 1.57 2.22
N VAL A 133 5.47 0.34 1.75
CA VAL A 133 5.45 0.01 0.31
C VAL A 133 4.05 0.23 -0.29
N ASP A 134 3.01 -0.29 0.37
CA ASP A 134 1.64 -0.20 -0.13
C ASP A 134 1.12 1.25 -0.13
N MET A 135 1.49 2.06 0.88
CA MET A 135 1.20 3.49 0.93
C MET A 135 1.97 4.27 -0.14
N TYR A 136 3.23 3.92 -0.38
CA TYR A 136 4.02 4.54 -1.44
C TYR A 136 3.43 4.32 -2.84
N ALA A 137 2.86 3.15 -3.09
CA ALA A 137 2.19 2.84 -4.35
C ALA A 137 1.01 3.78 -4.68
N LEU A 138 0.43 4.45 -3.67
CA LEU A 138 -0.61 5.46 -3.87
C LEU A 138 -0.09 6.70 -4.60
N ASN A 139 1.19 7.07 -4.39
CA ASN A 139 1.79 8.20 -5.08
C ASN A 139 1.75 8.01 -6.60
N GLY A 140 2.01 6.78 -7.08
CA GLY A 140 1.89 6.46 -8.51
C GLY A 140 0.47 6.68 -9.03
N ARG A 141 -0.55 6.22 -8.29
CA ARG A 141 -1.96 6.42 -8.68
C ARG A 141 -2.37 7.90 -8.69
N VAL A 142 -1.89 8.66 -7.70
CA VAL A 142 -2.13 10.12 -7.65
C VAL A 142 -1.47 10.80 -8.84
N ASN A 143 -0.22 10.43 -9.17
CA ASN A 143 0.51 10.96 -10.32
C ASN A 143 -0.27 10.72 -11.63
N ASP A 144 -0.73 9.49 -11.85
CA ASP A 144 -1.48 9.15 -13.07
C ASP A 144 -2.77 9.97 -13.20
N LEU A 145 -3.53 10.15 -12.11
CA LEU A 145 -4.74 10.96 -12.11
C LEU A 145 -4.43 12.45 -12.31
N TYR A 146 -3.42 12.96 -11.61
CA TYR A 146 -3.03 14.37 -11.65
C TYR A 146 -2.59 14.79 -13.06
N PHE A 147 -1.63 14.05 -13.64
CA PHE A 147 -1.17 14.32 -15.00
C PHE A 147 -2.24 14.01 -16.06
N GLY A 148 -3.11 13.02 -15.80
CA GLY A 148 -4.27 12.76 -16.64
C GLY A 148 -5.23 13.94 -16.69
N ILE A 149 -5.49 14.62 -15.56
CA ILE A 149 -6.31 15.84 -15.51
C ILE A 149 -5.61 16.98 -16.26
N LEU A 150 -4.31 17.18 -16.04
CA LEU A 150 -3.55 18.23 -16.77
C LEU A 150 -3.58 18.01 -18.28
N MET A 151 -3.47 16.75 -18.76
CA MET A 151 -3.60 16.42 -20.19
C MET A 151 -4.99 16.74 -20.73
N LEU A 152 -6.04 16.45 -19.97
CA LEU A 152 -7.42 16.75 -20.34
C LEU A 152 -7.69 18.24 -20.36
N ASP A 153 -7.09 19.01 -19.43
CA ASP A 153 -7.19 20.46 -19.39
C ASP A 153 -6.56 21.11 -20.63
N GLU A 154 -5.39 20.64 -21.05
CA GLU A 154 -4.76 21.11 -22.29
C GLU A 154 -5.58 20.74 -23.53
N GLN A 155 -6.12 19.52 -23.60
CA GLN A 155 -6.98 19.11 -24.69
C GLN A 155 -8.27 19.95 -24.77
N LEU A 156 -8.87 20.28 -23.62
CA LEU A 156 -10.02 21.17 -23.52
C LEU A 156 -9.69 22.58 -23.99
N ALA A 157 -8.51 23.12 -23.60
CA ALA A 157 -8.05 24.42 -24.05
C ALA A 157 -7.86 24.47 -25.57
N GLN A 158 -7.20 23.47 -26.18
CA GLN A 158 -7.04 23.38 -27.64
C GLN A 158 -8.37 23.19 -28.36
N ASN A 159 -9.28 22.38 -27.80
CA ASN A 159 -10.62 22.19 -28.32
C ASN A 159 -11.42 23.51 -28.34
N ALA A 160 -11.31 24.34 -27.29
CA ALA A 160 -11.96 25.63 -27.23
C ALA A 160 -11.44 26.59 -28.32
N LEU A 161 -10.11 26.62 -28.53
CA LEU A 161 -9.50 27.43 -29.60
C LEU A 161 -10.01 26.98 -30.99
N LEU A 162 -10.11 25.67 -31.24
CA LEU A 162 -10.64 25.14 -32.49
C LEU A 162 -12.13 25.49 -32.69
N GLN A 163 -12.94 25.44 -31.60
CA GLN A 163 -14.35 25.86 -31.68
C GLN A 163 -14.50 27.33 -32.06
N ASP A 164 -13.67 28.20 -31.48
CA ASP A 164 -13.67 29.63 -31.81
C ASP A 164 -13.26 29.88 -33.25
N GLU A 165 -12.28 29.14 -33.77
CA GLU A 165 -11.81 29.20 -35.15
C GLU A 165 -12.91 28.78 -36.13
N LEU A 166 -13.52 27.60 -35.88
CA LEU A 166 -14.64 27.11 -36.64
C LEU A 166 -15.87 28.05 -36.60
N GLY A 167 -16.06 28.74 -35.45
CA GLY A 167 -17.08 29.75 -35.33
C GLY A 167 -16.83 30.98 -36.25
N ARG A 168 -15.56 31.38 -36.35
CA ARG A 168 -15.17 32.48 -37.32
C ARG A 168 -15.37 32.02 -38.75
N ASN A 169 -14.88 30.84 -39.09
CA ASN A 169 -15.02 30.26 -40.44
C ASN A 169 -16.47 30.06 -40.84
N PHE A 170 -17.34 29.61 -39.94
CA PHE A 170 -18.76 29.47 -40.23
C PHE A 170 -19.38 30.80 -40.65
N ARG A 171 -19.12 31.87 -39.94
CA ARG A 171 -19.62 33.20 -40.29
C ARG A 171 -19.10 33.67 -41.65
N GLN A 172 -17.82 33.46 -41.93
CA GLN A 172 -17.19 33.81 -43.18
C GLN A 172 -17.75 33.04 -44.36
N ILE A 173 -17.92 31.71 -44.22
CA ILE A 173 -18.49 30.89 -45.31
C ILE A 173 -19.97 31.20 -45.51
N THR A 174 -20.74 31.54 -44.46
CA THR A 174 -22.12 32.03 -44.61
C THR A 174 -22.14 33.26 -45.51
N ALA A 175 -21.27 34.24 -45.28
CA ALA A 175 -21.19 35.41 -46.14
C ALA A 175 -20.78 35.05 -47.60
N TYR A 176 -19.94 34.04 -47.79
CA TYR A 176 -19.59 33.58 -49.15
C TYR A 176 -20.75 32.86 -49.86
N VAL A 177 -21.59 32.10 -49.15
CA VAL A 177 -22.80 31.48 -49.69
C VAL A 177 -23.82 32.55 -50.10
N ASP A 178 -24.03 33.57 -49.25
CA ASP A 178 -24.95 34.68 -49.51
C ASP A 178 -24.53 35.53 -50.75
N ASN A 179 -23.21 35.59 -51.04
CA ASN A 179 -22.66 36.27 -52.20
C ASN A 179 -22.40 35.37 -53.42
N GLY A 180 -22.80 34.08 -53.34
CA GLY A 180 -22.63 33.12 -54.44
C GLY A 180 -21.21 32.66 -54.72
N ILE A 181 -20.27 32.87 -53.76
CA ILE A 181 -18.86 32.43 -53.84
C ILE A 181 -18.69 30.99 -53.35
N ALA A 182 -19.51 30.57 -52.40
CA ALA A 182 -19.54 29.20 -51.86
C ALA A 182 -20.95 28.60 -51.99
N ASN A 183 -21.09 27.29 -51.75
CA ASN A 183 -22.37 26.59 -51.81
C ASN A 183 -22.83 26.11 -50.43
N GLN A 184 -24.09 25.61 -50.33
CA GLN A 184 -24.65 25.12 -49.06
C GLN A 184 -23.86 23.94 -48.51
N ALA A 185 -23.29 23.05 -49.33
CA ALA A 185 -22.50 21.92 -48.89
C ALA A 185 -21.19 22.36 -48.17
N ASP A 186 -20.62 23.50 -48.58
CA ASP A 186 -19.46 24.09 -47.90
C ASP A 186 -19.81 24.55 -46.49
N LEU A 187 -21.00 25.17 -46.32
CA LEU A 187 -21.50 25.58 -45.01
C LEU A 187 -21.81 24.38 -44.12
N ASP A 188 -22.42 23.35 -44.69
CA ASP A 188 -22.74 22.10 -43.99
C ASP A 188 -21.45 21.38 -43.53
N ALA A 189 -20.38 21.39 -44.34
CA ALA A 189 -19.09 20.82 -43.96
C ALA A 189 -18.49 21.51 -42.70
N VAL A 190 -18.53 22.85 -42.65
CA VAL A 190 -18.10 23.59 -41.45
C VAL A 190 -18.98 23.24 -40.24
N LYS A 191 -20.30 23.10 -40.48
CA LYS A 191 -21.25 22.75 -39.42
C LYS A 191 -21.00 21.37 -38.84
N VAL A 192 -20.69 20.38 -39.65
CA VAL A 192 -20.33 19.03 -39.23
C VAL A 192 -19.10 19.10 -38.32
N GLU A 193 -18.07 19.85 -38.70
CA GLU A 193 -16.86 19.97 -37.92
C GLU A 193 -17.09 20.66 -36.56
N GLN A 194 -17.95 21.70 -36.54
CA GLN A 194 -18.40 22.32 -35.28
C GLN A 194 -19.08 21.30 -34.34
N LEU A 195 -19.92 20.43 -34.89
CA LEU A 195 -20.62 19.41 -34.09
C LEU A 195 -19.67 18.34 -33.58
N ASN A 196 -18.72 17.88 -34.40
CA ASN A 196 -17.68 16.95 -34.01
C ASN A 196 -16.84 17.50 -32.86
N THR A 197 -16.36 18.74 -32.98
CA THR A 197 -15.57 19.41 -31.97
C THR A 197 -16.37 19.62 -30.67
N ARG A 198 -17.68 19.91 -30.78
CA ARG A 198 -18.56 20.00 -29.61
C ARG A 198 -18.74 18.63 -28.91
N GLN A 199 -18.92 17.55 -29.68
CA GLN A 199 -18.99 16.19 -29.10
C GLN A 199 -17.68 15.83 -28.39
N LYS A 200 -16.52 16.16 -28.98
CA LYS A 200 -15.20 15.93 -28.36
C LYS A 200 -15.07 16.68 -27.06
N ARG A 201 -15.56 17.93 -26.97
CA ARG A 201 -15.59 18.70 -25.72
C ARG A 201 -16.40 17.99 -24.62
N VAL A 202 -17.56 17.41 -24.97
CA VAL A 202 -18.38 16.67 -23.99
C VAL A 202 -17.64 15.44 -23.47
N GLU A 203 -17.00 14.67 -24.36
CA GLU A 203 -16.16 13.53 -23.99
C GLU A 203 -15.03 13.92 -23.03
N LEU A 204 -14.25 14.95 -23.41
CA LEU A 204 -13.12 15.43 -22.60
C LEU A 204 -13.58 15.93 -21.22
N THR A 205 -14.69 16.70 -21.19
CA THR A 205 -15.26 17.21 -19.93
C THR A 205 -15.72 16.06 -19.02
N SER A 206 -16.35 15.04 -19.60
CA SER A 206 -16.80 13.86 -18.84
C SER A 206 -15.61 13.07 -18.28
N SER A 207 -14.57 12.89 -19.07
CA SER A 207 -13.34 12.21 -18.65
C SER A 207 -12.63 13.00 -17.55
N ARG A 208 -12.50 14.31 -17.68
CA ARG A 208 -11.95 15.21 -16.65
C ARG A 208 -12.71 15.09 -15.34
N MET A 209 -14.04 15.12 -15.42
CA MET A 209 -14.90 14.96 -14.24
C MET A 209 -14.69 13.62 -13.54
N ALA A 210 -14.55 12.54 -14.32
CA ALA A 210 -14.28 11.21 -13.76
C ALA A 210 -12.95 11.19 -13.00
N TYR A 211 -11.88 11.73 -13.57
CA TYR A 211 -10.57 11.80 -12.94
C TYR A 211 -10.56 12.69 -11.69
N LEU A 212 -11.21 13.85 -11.74
CA LEU A 212 -11.40 14.71 -10.56
C LEU A 212 -12.14 13.99 -9.43
N LYS A 213 -13.21 13.24 -9.75
CA LYS A 213 -13.94 12.44 -8.75
C LYS A 213 -13.07 11.33 -8.15
N MET A 214 -12.25 10.66 -8.97
CA MET A 214 -11.33 9.63 -8.48
C MET A 214 -10.27 10.24 -7.55
N LEU A 215 -9.68 11.38 -7.93
CA LEU A 215 -8.72 12.09 -7.10
C LEU A 215 -9.36 12.60 -5.80
N SER A 216 -10.58 13.16 -5.89
CA SER A 216 -11.39 13.57 -4.74
C SER A 216 -11.63 12.44 -3.74
N LEU A 217 -11.95 11.23 -4.21
CA LEU A 217 -12.12 10.05 -3.37
C LEU A 217 -10.82 9.63 -2.68
N LEU A 218 -9.68 9.72 -3.38
CA LEU A 218 -8.38 9.40 -2.78
C LEU A 218 -8.00 10.41 -1.71
N MET A 219 -8.17 11.70 -1.97
CA MET A 219 -7.82 12.80 -1.05
C MET A 219 -8.81 12.93 0.13
N GLY A 220 -10.03 12.39 0.00
CA GLY A 220 -11.10 12.58 0.99
C GLY A 220 -11.70 13.99 0.99
N GLU A 221 -11.42 14.79 -0.04
CA GLU A 221 -11.93 16.15 -0.21
C GLU A 221 -12.76 16.28 -1.48
N VAL A 222 -13.79 17.13 -1.45
CA VAL A 222 -14.64 17.36 -2.63
C VAL A 222 -13.94 18.35 -3.56
N LEU A 223 -13.47 17.87 -4.70
CA LEU A 223 -12.95 18.71 -5.78
C LEU A 223 -14.10 19.16 -6.69
N SER A 224 -14.17 20.45 -6.98
CA SER A 224 -15.17 21.02 -7.88
C SER A 224 -14.70 20.92 -9.34
N THR A 225 -15.64 21.15 -10.27
CA THR A 225 -15.32 21.25 -11.71
C THR A 225 -14.39 22.41 -12.05
N GLU A 226 -14.37 23.42 -11.19
CA GLU A 226 -13.54 24.64 -11.34
C GLU A 226 -12.17 24.51 -10.72
N THR A 227 -11.89 23.34 -10.05
CA THR A 227 -10.58 23.10 -9.47
C THR A 227 -9.50 23.11 -10.55
N VAL A 228 -8.48 23.91 -10.34
CA VAL A 228 -7.32 24.03 -11.21
C VAL A 228 -6.12 23.36 -10.52
N LEU A 229 -5.49 22.43 -11.25
CA LEU A 229 -4.26 21.82 -10.81
C LEU A 229 -3.07 22.63 -11.29
N GLU A 230 -2.06 22.79 -10.43
CA GLU A 230 -0.82 23.50 -10.79
C GLU A 230 0.06 22.59 -11.66
N LYS A 231 0.63 23.15 -12.75
CA LYS A 231 1.66 22.44 -13.51
C LYS A 231 2.94 22.37 -12.68
N PRO A 232 3.38 21.16 -12.25
CA PRO A 232 4.55 21.07 -11.41
C PRO A 232 5.81 21.47 -12.18
N VAL A 233 6.72 22.14 -11.50
CA VAL A 233 8.02 22.56 -12.09
C VAL A 233 9.09 21.58 -11.61
N PRO A 234 9.77 20.84 -12.51
CA PRO A 234 10.86 19.96 -12.12
C PRO A 234 12.01 20.77 -11.49
N GLN A 235 12.32 20.50 -10.23
CA GLN A 235 13.39 21.24 -9.52
C GLN A 235 14.79 20.71 -9.85
N ASN A 236 14.92 19.47 -10.31
CA ASN A 236 16.19 18.84 -10.67
C ASN A 236 16.01 17.92 -11.88
N GLU A 237 17.03 17.88 -12.75
CA GLU A 237 17.12 16.85 -13.79
C GLU A 237 17.55 15.52 -13.15
N LEU A 238 16.62 14.55 -13.12
CA LEU A 238 16.91 13.18 -12.73
C LEU A 238 17.42 12.42 -13.95
N SER A 239 18.42 11.57 -13.74
CA SER A 239 18.95 10.68 -14.77
C SER A 239 18.73 9.22 -14.37
N ALA A 240 18.83 8.30 -15.35
CA ALA A 240 18.78 6.86 -15.11
C ALA A 240 19.91 6.32 -14.19
N VAL A 241 20.84 7.19 -13.76
CA VAL A 241 21.93 6.86 -12.83
C VAL A 241 21.58 7.22 -11.38
N SER A 242 20.38 7.76 -11.12
CA SER A 242 19.95 8.11 -9.75
C SER A 242 19.91 6.91 -8.83
N GLU A 243 20.25 7.11 -7.57
CA GLU A 243 20.16 6.09 -6.52
C GLU A 243 18.70 5.69 -6.30
N ILE A 244 18.44 4.39 -6.13
CA ILE A 244 17.10 3.89 -5.83
C ILE A 244 16.89 3.90 -4.32
N ARG A 245 15.90 4.65 -3.83
CA ARG A 245 15.55 4.81 -2.40
C ARG A 245 14.13 4.33 -2.09
N ARG A 246 13.66 3.36 -2.86
CA ARG A 246 12.32 2.79 -2.75
C ARG A 246 12.09 2.11 -1.40
N PRO A 247 10.89 2.26 -0.79
CA PRO A 247 10.57 1.63 0.49
C PRO A 247 10.63 0.10 0.46
N GLU A 248 10.55 -0.53 -0.72
CA GLU A 248 10.74 -1.96 -0.88
C GLU A 248 12.12 -2.43 -0.38
N LEU A 249 13.16 -1.58 -0.45
CA LEU A 249 14.49 -1.91 0.05
C LEU A 249 14.47 -2.06 1.58
N SER A 250 13.82 -1.14 2.30
CA SER A 250 13.63 -1.23 3.75
C SER A 250 12.81 -2.48 4.13
N TRP A 251 11.81 -2.83 3.33
CA TRP A 251 11.04 -4.05 3.54
C TRP A 251 11.89 -5.32 3.36
N PHE A 252 12.77 -5.39 2.37
CA PHE A 252 13.75 -6.49 2.22
C PHE A 252 14.70 -6.55 3.43
N ASP A 253 15.18 -5.40 3.90
CA ASP A 253 16.07 -5.32 5.06
C ASP A 253 15.36 -5.80 6.35
N ALA A 254 14.10 -5.43 6.57
CA ALA A 254 13.28 -5.93 7.68
C ALA A 254 13.07 -7.45 7.60
N GLN A 255 12.80 -8.01 6.42
CA GLN A 255 12.70 -9.46 6.22
C GLN A 255 14.01 -10.17 6.55
N GLY A 256 15.15 -9.62 6.11
CA GLY A 256 16.48 -10.12 6.44
C GLY A 256 16.75 -10.13 7.95
N ALA A 257 16.38 -9.06 8.66
CA ALA A 257 16.43 -8.99 10.12
C ALA A 257 15.53 -10.05 10.79
N GLY A 258 14.34 -10.29 10.25
CA GLY A 258 13.43 -11.35 10.70
C GLY A 258 14.05 -12.74 10.57
N LEU A 259 14.73 -13.04 9.46
CA LEU A 259 15.46 -14.30 9.27
C LEU A 259 16.63 -14.46 10.27
N GLN A 260 17.33 -13.37 10.62
CA GLN A 260 18.35 -13.41 11.66
C GLN A 260 17.77 -13.74 13.04
N VAL A 261 16.60 -13.22 13.37
CA VAL A 261 15.88 -13.56 14.61
C VAL A 261 15.46 -15.03 14.59
N GLN A 262 14.95 -15.55 13.47
CA GLN A 262 14.60 -16.96 13.33
C GLN A 262 15.83 -17.88 13.52
N GLU A 263 16.98 -17.53 12.96
CA GLU A 263 18.22 -18.28 13.14
C GLU A 263 18.66 -18.32 14.62
N LYS A 264 18.62 -17.17 15.31
CA LYS A 264 18.91 -17.11 16.75
C LYS A 264 17.93 -17.93 17.57
N ALA A 265 16.67 -18.01 17.18
CA ALA A 265 15.65 -18.82 17.84
C ALA A 265 15.94 -20.32 17.74
N LEU A 266 16.56 -20.81 16.64
CA LEU A 266 17.01 -22.18 16.54
C LEU A 266 18.01 -22.57 17.65
N ASN A 267 18.94 -21.68 17.97
CA ASN A 267 19.93 -21.93 19.02
C ASN A 267 19.30 -22.04 20.41
N VAL A 268 18.25 -21.24 20.68
CA VAL A 268 17.53 -21.24 21.97
C VAL A 268 16.69 -22.52 22.15
N ARG A 269 16.14 -23.06 21.06
CA ARG A 269 15.30 -24.28 21.09
C ARG A 269 16.03 -25.51 21.65
N HIS A 270 17.36 -25.53 21.62
CA HIS A 270 18.19 -26.65 22.06
C HIS A 270 18.70 -26.49 23.50
N LEU A 271 18.34 -25.39 24.17
CA LEU A 271 18.77 -25.16 25.55
C LEU A 271 17.86 -25.89 26.55
N PRO A 272 18.39 -26.32 27.70
CA PRO A 272 17.56 -26.90 28.75
C PRO A 272 16.58 -25.90 29.32
N HIS A 273 15.49 -26.40 29.92
CA HIS A 273 14.48 -25.61 30.61
C HIS A 273 14.43 -26.00 32.07
N PHE A 274 14.40 -25.02 32.98
CA PHE A 274 14.26 -25.23 34.41
C PHE A 274 12.94 -24.64 34.89
N GLY A 275 12.19 -25.43 35.68
CA GLY A 275 10.95 -25.01 36.28
C GLY A 275 10.74 -25.60 37.66
N LEU A 276 9.90 -24.94 38.43
CA LEU A 276 9.31 -25.49 39.64
C LEU A 276 7.96 -26.07 39.32
N PHE A 277 7.58 -27.13 40.01
CA PHE A 277 6.23 -27.64 39.95
C PHE A 277 5.69 -27.98 41.33
N VAL A 278 4.40 -27.79 41.50
CA VAL A 278 3.65 -28.24 42.66
C VAL A 278 2.42 -28.94 42.15
N GLN A 279 2.23 -30.19 42.55
CA GLN A 279 1.06 -31.01 42.22
C GLN A 279 0.28 -31.31 43.50
N GLY A 280 -0.96 -30.92 43.56
CA GLY A 280 -1.91 -31.34 44.57
C GLY A 280 -2.91 -32.30 43.94
N ALA A 281 -3.08 -33.47 44.51
CA ALA A 281 -3.98 -34.48 43.96
C ALA A 281 -4.85 -35.14 45.02
N TYR A 282 -6.01 -35.64 44.57
CA TYR A 282 -6.91 -36.47 45.33
C TYR A 282 -7.26 -37.70 44.50
N GLY A 283 -6.99 -38.88 45.02
CA GLY A 283 -7.18 -40.08 44.24
C GLY A 283 -7.22 -41.39 45.05
N ASN A 284 -7.61 -42.46 44.39
CA ASN A 284 -7.56 -43.82 44.91
C ASN A 284 -6.76 -44.70 43.88
N PRO A 285 -5.60 -45.24 44.29
CA PRO A 285 -4.89 -44.96 45.53
C PRO A 285 -4.35 -43.52 45.53
N GLY A 286 -4.11 -42.98 46.73
CA GLY A 286 -3.34 -41.74 46.91
C GLY A 286 -1.84 -41.95 46.65
N LEU A 287 -0.97 -41.09 47.21
CA LEU A 287 0.47 -41.24 47.08
C LEU A 287 1.01 -42.54 47.71
N ASN A 288 0.38 -42.99 48.82
CA ASN A 288 0.66 -44.30 49.41
C ASN A 288 -0.16 -45.39 48.71
N MET A 289 0.48 -46.13 47.80
CA MET A 289 -0.12 -47.16 47.01
C MET A 289 -0.60 -48.38 47.83
N LEU A 290 -0.11 -48.54 49.08
CA LEU A 290 -0.51 -49.62 49.98
C LEU A 290 -1.84 -49.37 50.67
N LYS A 291 -2.38 -48.15 50.59
CA LYS A 291 -3.70 -47.78 51.11
C LYS A 291 -4.68 -47.65 49.95
N ASN A 292 -5.63 -48.62 49.87
CA ASN A 292 -6.69 -48.63 48.88
C ASN A 292 -7.86 -47.73 49.32
N GLU A 293 -7.57 -46.44 49.50
CA GLU A 293 -8.53 -45.44 49.94
C GLU A 293 -8.29 -44.10 49.22
N PHE A 294 -9.31 -43.30 49.08
CA PHE A 294 -9.18 -41.95 48.58
C PHE A 294 -8.41 -41.08 49.58
N SER A 295 -7.28 -40.50 49.12
CA SER A 295 -6.51 -39.63 49.97
C SER A 295 -5.92 -38.46 49.21
N PRO A 296 -5.86 -37.23 49.84
CA PRO A 296 -5.15 -36.10 49.31
C PRO A 296 -3.65 -36.29 49.48
N TYR A 297 -2.89 -35.74 48.49
CA TYR A 297 -1.45 -35.64 48.57
C TYR A 297 -0.91 -34.47 47.76
N TYR A 298 0.33 -34.12 48.00
CA TYR A 298 1.04 -33.14 47.15
C TYR A 298 2.45 -33.64 46.85
N ILE A 299 2.96 -33.15 45.71
CA ILE A 299 4.36 -33.35 45.30
C ILE A 299 4.85 -31.98 44.81
N ALA A 300 6.00 -31.56 45.32
CA ALA A 300 6.66 -30.32 44.89
C ALA A 300 8.11 -30.65 44.54
N GLY A 301 8.61 -29.97 43.49
CA GLY A 301 9.97 -30.24 43.04
C GLY A 301 10.47 -29.27 41.97
N ILE A 302 11.70 -29.54 41.55
CA ILE A 302 12.36 -28.88 40.43
C ILE A 302 12.33 -29.83 39.23
N ARG A 303 11.98 -29.32 38.04
CA ARG A 303 11.99 -30.09 36.80
C ARG A 303 13.02 -29.50 35.84
N LEU A 304 14.01 -30.29 35.42
CA LEU A 304 14.87 -30.04 34.30
C LEU A 304 14.35 -30.79 33.08
N SER A 305 14.09 -30.08 32.00
CA SER A 305 13.71 -30.68 30.71
C SER A 305 14.72 -30.27 29.66
N TRP A 306 15.31 -31.27 28.99
CA TRP A 306 16.27 -31.03 27.91
C TRP A 306 15.99 -31.98 26.74
N ASN A 307 15.61 -31.41 25.60
CA ASN A 307 15.28 -32.22 24.42
C ASN A 307 16.45 -32.28 23.44
N PHE A 308 17.17 -33.39 23.42
CA PHE A 308 18.29 -33.62 22.48
C PHE A 308 17.83 -33.95 21.06
N GLY A 309 16.61 -34.42 20.86
CA GLY A 309 16.07 -34.77 19.55
C GLY A 309 16.00 -33.61 18.59
N SER A 310 15.85 -32.38 19.11
CA SER A 310 15.86 -31.14 18.33
C SER A 310 17.22 -30.85 17.64
N LEU A 311 18.33 -31.45 18.13
CA LEU A 311 19.66 -31.31 17.51
C LEU A 311 19.77 -32.05 16.18
N TYR A 312 18.96 -33.09 15.94
CA TYR A 312 19.02 -33.87 14.70
C TYR A 312 18.64 -33.03 13.48
N THR A 313 17.75 -32.05 13.61
CA THR A 313 17.28 -31.19 12.53
C THR A 313 18.04 -29.87 12.43
N LEU A 314 18.81 -29.46 13.45
CA LEU A 314 19.45 -28.14 13.54
C LEU A 314 20.25 -27.76 12.31
N LYS A 315 21.04 -28.70 11.77
CA LYS A 315 21.86 -28.44 10.57
C LYS A 315 21.00 -28.14 9.34
N ASN A 316 19.93 -28.88 9.17
CA ASN A 316 19.01 -28.67 8.05
C ASN A 316 18.13 -27.43 8.25
N ASP A 317 17.70 -27.16 9.50
CA ASP A 317 16.93 -25.94 9.83
C ASP A 317 17.76 -24.67 9.52
N ARG A 318 19.07 -24.68 9.84
CA ARG A 318 19.98 -23.58 9.45
C ARG A 318 20.12 -23.46 7.94
N ARG A 319 20.24 -24.56 7.20
CA ARG A 319 20.31 -24.54 5.74
C ARG A 319 19.03 -24.00 5.12
N VAL A 320 17.88 -24.31 5.70
CA VAL A 320 16.59 -23.75 5.24
C VAL A 320 16.57 -22.23 5.41
N ILE A 321 17.09 -21.70 6.53
CA ILE A 321 17.19 -20.26 6.73
C ILE A 321 18.18 -19.62 5.75
N GLU A 322 19.31 -20.26 5.50
CA GLU A 322 20.29 -19.81 4.52
C GLU A 322 19.69 -19.76 3.12
N ASN A 323 18.97 -20.79 2.71
CA ASN A 323 18.26 -20.79 1.42
C ASN A 323 17.21 -19.67 1.34
N LYS A 324 16.49 -19.38 2.45
CA LYS A 324 15.56 -18.25 2.49
C LYS A 324 16.26 -16.90 2.35
N ARG A 325 17.47 -16.74 2.91
CA ARG A 325 18.28 -15.52 2.71
C ARG A 325 18.66 -15.35 1.25
N GLN A 326 19.20 -16.41 0.64
CA GLN A 326 19.58 -16.38 -0.79
C GLN A 326 18.36 -16.08 -1.68
N GLN A 327 17.18 -16.62 -1.34
CA GLN A 327 15.95 -16.30 -2.04
C GLN A 327 15.53 -14.83 -1.86
N LEU A 328 15.70 -14.30 -0.66
CA LEU A 328 15.43 -12.88 -0.36
C LEU A 328 16.37 -11.97 -1.13
N ASP A 329 17.67 -12.29 -1.16
CA ASP A 329 18.69 -11.56 -1.92
C ASP A 329 18.38 -11.60 -3.42
N SER A 330 18.01 -12.76 -3.95
CA SER A 330 17.58 -12.90 -5.34
C SER A 330 16.32 -12.06 -5.66
N ASN A 331 15.33 -12.01 -4.76
CA ASN A 331 14.15 -11.18 -4.94
C ASN A 331 14.50 -9.68 -4.94
N ARG A 332 15.42 -9.27 -4.06
CA ARG A 332 15.96 -7.89 -4.04
C ARG A 332 16.69 -7.56 -5.35
N ASP A 333 17.51 -8.46 -5.86
CA ASP A 333 18.22 -8.28 -7.13
C ASP A 333 17.26 -8.15 -8.31
N VAL A 334 16.22 -9.00 -8.36
CA VAL A 334 15.16 -8.93 -9.37
C VAL A 334 14.41 -7.58 -9.28
N PHE A 335 14.08 -7.13 -8.07
CA PHE A 335 13.45 -5.82 -7.86
C PHE A 335 14.35 -4.68 -8.40
N LEU A 336 15.63 -4.66 -8.02
CA LEU A 336 16.59 -3.64 -8.48
C LEU A 336 16.80 -3.70 -9.99
N PHE A 337 16.87 -4.89 -10.58
CA PHE A 337 17.00 -5.08 -12.01
C PHE A 337 15.79 -4.51 -12.77
N ASN A 338 14.57 -4.87 -12.34
CA ASN A 338 13.34 -4.37 -12.97
C ASN A 338 13.20 -2.84 -12.81
N THR A 339 13.54 -2.31 -11.64
CA THR A 339 13.52 -0.85 -11.41
C THR A 339 14.50 -0.13 -12.35
N ARG A 340 15.70 -0.66 -12.56
CA ARG A 340 16.67 -0.10 -13.52
C ARG A 340 16.20 -0.19 -14.97
N LEU A 341 15.52 -1.27 -15.35
CA LEU A 341 14.91 -1.37 -16.69
C LEU A 341 13.85 -0.29 -16.88
N GLU A 342 12.98 -0.13 -15.89
CA GLU A 342 11.93 0.89 -15.91
C GLU A 342 12.52 2.31 -15.97
N MET A 343 13.51 2.63 -15.14
CA MET A 343 14.24 3.89 -15.18
C MET A 343 14.85 4.16 -16.56
N THR A 344 15.46 3.15 -17.16
CA THR A 344 16.07 3.29 -18.50
C THR A 344 15.02 3.60 -19.56
N GLN A 345 13.88 2.92 -19.52
CA GLN A 345 12.76 3.16 -20.44
C GLN A 345 12.18 4.57 -20.25
N GLN A 346 11.97 4.98 -19.02
CA GLN A 346 11.42 6.31 -18.67
C GLN A 346 12.35 7.43 -19.11
N ASP A 347 13.66 7.31 -18.83
CA ASP A 347 14.68 8.28 -19.26
C ASP A 347 14.71 8.43 -20.80
N GLN A 348 14.69 7.31 -21.54
CA GLN A 348 14.66 7.36 -22.99
C GLN A 348 13.36 7.96 -23.53
N SER A 349 12.23 7.74 -22.87
CA SER A 349 10.95 8.35 -23.22
C SER A 349 10.99 9.87 -23.03
N VAL A 350 11.52 10.36 -21.92
CA VAL A 350 11.69 11.80 -21.66
C VAL A 350 12.59 12.43 -22.70
N ARG A 351 13.77 11.84 -22.99
CA ARG A 351 14.70 12.34 -24.03
C ARG A 351 14.09 12.33 -25.42
N SER A 352 13.27 11.34 -25.75
CA SER A 352 12.54 11.30 -27.03
C SER A 352 11.56 12.46 -27.15
N LEU A 353 10.79 12.73 -26.10
CA LEU A 353 9.87 13.86 -26.05
C LEU A 353 10.60 15.20 -26.16
N GLU A 354 11.72 15.37 -25.48
CA GLU A 354 12.55 16.59 -25.59
C GLU A 354 13.05 16.85 -27.02
N LYS A 355 13.40 15.79 -27.75
CA LYS A 355 13.75 15.91 -29.17
C LYS A 355 12.56 16.26 -30.03
N GLN A 356 11.38 15.63 -29.80
CA GLN A 356 10.16 15.94 -30.56
C GLN A 356 9.73 17.40 -30.35
N MET A 357 9.84 17.90 -29.10
CA MET A 357 9.49 19.29 -28.76
C MET A 357 10.35 20.33 -29.47
N GLN A 358 11.57 19.98 -29.93
CA GLN A 358 12.42 20.88 -30.70
C GLN A 358 11.80 21.30 -32.02
N ASP A 359 11.03 20.42 -32.65
CA ASP A 359 10.40 20.65 -33.97
C ASP A 359 8.96 21.20 -33.85
N ASP A 360 8.32 21.11 -32.67
CA ASP A 360 6.90 21.46 -32.51
C ASP A 360 6.57 22.89 -32.93
N ASP A 361 7.38 23.87 -32.58
CA ASP A 361 7.14 25.27 -32.92
C ASP A 361 7.28 25.52 -34.42
N GLU A 362 8.23 24.86 -35.08
CA GLU A 362 8.41 24.94 -36.52
C GLU A 362 7.24 24.29 -37.28
N ILE A 363 6.78 23.11 -36.81
CA ILE A 363 5.61 22.43 -37.37
C ILE A 363 4.38 23.32 -37.27
N ILE A 364 4.12 23.91 -36.08
CA ILE A 364 2.96 24.81 -35.89
C ILE A 364 3.09 26.04 -36.80
N ARG A 365 4.26 26.64 -36.93
CA ARG A 365 4.50 27.74 -37.81
C ARG A 365 4.20 27.42 -39.28
N LEU A 366 4.66 26.28 -39.75
CA LEU A 366 4.42 25.81 -41.12
C LEU A 366 2.94 25.49 -41.36
N CYS A 367 2.28 24.78 -40.44
CA CYS A 367 0.83 24.50 -40.53
C CYS A 367 0.02 25.78 -40.53
N THR A 368 0.38 26.77 -39.69
CA THR A 368 -0.28 28.09 -39.69
C THR A 368 -0.14 28.82 -41.04
N ASN A 369 1.03 28.78 -41.67
CA ASN A 369 1.25 29.38 -42.98
C ASN A 369 0.42 28.68 -44.09
N ILE A 370 0.37 27.37 -44.07
CA ILE A 370 -0.41 26.55 -45.01
C ILE A 370 -1.89 26.87 -44.87
N ARG A 371 -2.41 26.88 -43.61
CA ARG A 371 -3.83 27.25 -43.36
C ARG A 371 -4.16 28.64 -43.85
N ARG A 372 -3.35 29.68 -43.57
CA ARG A 372 -3.56 31.03 -44.05
C ARG A 372 -3.56 31.10 -45.57
N ALA A 373 -2.67 30.38 -46.24
CA ALA A 373 -2.67 30.30 -47.71
C ALA A 373 -3.94 29.63 -48.24
N ALA A 374 -4.41 28.56 -47.55
CA ALA A 374 -5.68 27.89 -47.93
C ALA A 374 -6.89 28.85 -47.78
N GLU A 375 -6.97 29.60 -46.68
CA GLU A 375 -8.02 30.61 -46.48
C GLU A 375 -8.03 31.67 -47.60
N ALA A 376 -6.88 32.19 -47.97
CA ALA A 376 -6.76 33.14 -49.08
C ALA A 376 -7.19 32.54 -50.41
N LYS A 377 -6.88 31.27 -50.69
CA LYS A 377 -7.29 30.57 -51.90
C LYS A 377 -8.82 30.30 -51.94
N VAL A 378 -9.43 29.98 -50.81
CA VAL A 378 -10.90 29.84 -50.71
C VAL A 378 -11.57 31.17 -50.98
N ALA A 379 -11.07 32.27 -50.42
CA ALA A 379 -11.59 33.62 -50.68
C ALA A 379 -11.53 34.04 -52.16
N ASN A 380 -10.56 33.49 -52.91
CA ASN A 380 -10.44 33.68 -54.37
C ASN A 380 -11.11 32.61 -55.20
N GLY A 381 -11.85 31.64 -54.61
CA GLY A 381 -12.55 30.57 -55.32
C GLY A 381 -11.64 29.52 -55.97
N THR A 382 -10.36 29.44 -55.57
CA THR A 382 -9.34 28.54 -56.14
C THR A 382 -9.06 27.28 -55.28
N LEU A 383 -9.71 27.17 -54.11
CA LEU A 383 -9.61 26.02 -53.22
C LEU A 383 -10.97 25.74 -52.60
N THR A 384 -11.30 24.49 -52.31
CA THR A 384 -12.55 24.12 -51.65
C THR A 384 -12.51 24.41 -50.13
N VAL A 385 -13.68 24.67 -49.55
CA VAL A 385 -13.80 24.84 -48.09
C VAL A 385 -13.37 23.57 -47.34
N THR A 386 -13.67 22.38 -47.90
CA THR A 386 -13.25 21.10 -47.29
C THR A 386 -11.71 20.98 -47.18
N GLU A 387 -10.97 21.42 -48.22
CA GLU A 387 -9.49 21.42 -48.16
C GLU A 387 -8.95 22.43 -47.16
N MET A 388 -9.57 23.59 -47.02
CA MET A 388 -9.24 24.58 -46.01
C MET A 388 -9.48 24.00 -44.58
N LEU A 389 -10.62 23.34 -44.35
CA LEU A 389 -10.92 22.70 -43.07
C LEU A 389 -9.89 21.62 -42.70
N ARG A 390 -9.38 20.87 -43.68
CA ARG A 390 -8.31 19.92 -43.46
C ARG A 390 -7.04 20.60 -42.94
N GLU A 391 -6.66 21.74 -43.52
CA GLU A 391 -5.45 22.48 -43.07
C GLU A 391 -5.67 23.16 -41.71
N LEU A 392 -6.89 23.56 -41.38
CA LEU A 392 -7.26 24.03 -40.04
C LEU A 392 -7.14 22.91 -39.01
N THR A 393 -7.63 21.71 -39.34
CA THR A 393 -7.51 20.53 -38.47
C THR A 393 -6.03 20.15 -38.29
N ASN A 394 -5.21 20.19 -39.34
CA ASN A 394 -3.78 19.90 -39.26
C ASN A 394 -3.05 20.88 -38.30
N GLU A 395 -3.33 22.17 -38.35
CA GLU A 395 -2.77 23.15 -37.42
C GLU A 395 -3.23 22.88 -35.98
N SER A 396 -4.53 22.57 -35.78
CA SER A 396 -5.07 22.24 -34.47
C SER A 396 -4.40 21.00 -33.87
N LEU A 397 -4.18 19.94 -34.67
CA LEU A 397 -3.49 18.72 -34.24
C LEU A 397 -2.02 19.01 -33.89
N ALA A 398 -1.33 19.87 -34.64
CA ALA A 398 0.05 20.26 -34.34
C ALA A 398 0.14 21.00 -32.98
N ARG A 399 -0.77 21.93 -32.71
CA ARG A 399 -0.84 22.64 -31.42
C ARG A 399 -1.17 21.69 -30.26
N GLN A 400 -2.11 20.76 -30.50
CA GLN A 400 -2.46 19.75 -29.50
C GLN A 400 -1.27 18.83 -29.20
N ALA A 401 -0.52 18.40 -30.24
CA ALA A 401 0.67 17.57 -30.08
C ALA A 401 1.72 18.25 -29.18
N LYS A 402 2.04 19.53 -29.44
CA LYS A 402 2.97 20.29 -28.58
C LYS A 402 2.52 20.33 -27.13
N ALA A 403 1.25 20.70 -26.88
CA ALA A 403 0.70 20.77 -25.53
C ALA A 403 0.76 19.39 -24.81
N MET A 404 0.52 18.30 -25.56
CA MET A 404 0.63 16.95 -25.05
C MET A 404 2.07 16.55 -24.75
N HIS A 405 3.04 16.87 -25.63
CA HIS A 405 4.45 16.60 -25.39
C HIS A 405 4.96 17.27 -24.11
N GLU A 406 4.55 18.51 -23.85
CA GLU A 406 4.90 19.26 -22.62
C GLU A 406 4.43 18.50 -21.36
N ILE A 407 3.16 18.07 -21.31
CA ILE A 407 2.61 17.37 -20.14
C ILE A 407 3.19 15.95 -20.03
N GLN A 408 3.35 15.24 -21.15
CA GLN A 408 3.95 13.91 -21.16
C GLN A 408 5.39 13.92 -20.67
N ARG A 409 6.18 14.93 -21.04
CA ARG A 409 7.54 15.12 -20.53
C ARG A 409 7.54 15.33 -19.01
N LEU A 410 6.67 16.21 -18.51
CA LEU A 410 6.52 16.42 -17.07
C LEU A 410 6.13 15.13 -16.35
N MET A 411 5.13 14.43 -16.87
CA MET A 411 4.69 13.14 -16.34
C MET A 411 5.86 12.13 -16.31
N GLY A 412 6.66 12.03 -17.38
CA GLY A 412 7.81 11.15 -17.46
C GLY A 412 8.87 11.46 -16.40
N VAL A 413 9.16 12.75 -16.16
CA VAL A 413 10.09 13.18 -15.10
C VAL A 413 9.56 12.80 -13.71
N TYR A 414 8.27 12.98 -13.45
CA TYR A 414 7.67 12.62 -12.15
C TYR A 414 7.50 11.10 -11.97
N GLN A 415 7.30 10.35 -13.05
CA GLN A 415 7.38 8.89 -13.02
C GLN A 415 8.79 8.42 -12.66
N LEU A 416 9.83 9.05 -13.23
CA LEU A 416 11.22 8.73 -12.87
C LEU A 416 11.52 9.07 -11.39
N LYS A 417 11.02 10.21 -10.87
CA LYS A 417 11.06 10.53 -9.44
C LYS A 417 10.38 9.46 -8.59
N TYR A 418 9.20 9.03 -8.98
CA TYR A 418 8.48 7.98 -8.29
C TYR A 418 9.23 6.64 -8.35
N THR A 419 9.82 6.28 -9.50
CA THR A 419 10.57 5.02 -9.66
C THR A 419 11.84 4.98 -8.82
N THR A 420 12.45 6.13 -8.53
CA THR A 420 13.68 6.27 -7.73
C THR A 420 13.42 6.64 -6.27
N ASN A 421 12.26 7.21 -5.96
CA ASN A 421 11.89 7.83 -4.68
C ASN A 421 12.82 9.02 -4.32
N HIS A 422 12.90 9.97 -5.24
CA HIS A 422 13.64 11.23 -5.08
C HIS A 422 12.74 12.45 -5.03
#